data_6e9cd6146be1e0a4f08526b17f9e0526
#
_entry.id   6e9cd6146be1e0a4f08526b17f9e0526
#
_cell.length_a   1.000
_cell.length_b   1.000
_cell.length_c   1.000
_cell.angle_alpha   90.00
_cell.angle_beta   90.00
_cell.angle_gamma   90.00
#
_symmetry.space_group_name_H-M   'P 1'
#
loop_
_entity.id
_entity.type
_entity.pdbx_description
1 polymer ?
#
loop_
_entity_poly.entity_id
_entity_poly.type
_entity_poly.pdbx_seq_one_letter_code
_entity_poly.pdbx_strand_id
1 'polypeptide(L)'
;MISQVKSIDGQPTLFVNGKAVSEMAYITYKTTNNRYADFAKAGVKLYSVNLNFSEAPIGEIAPVLVFQKGIFEKDEPDFSIVDKSFDEILSVCPDAMIFPRVNVNLSIEWERAHPDELCEYGMHGRTRVSFASDLWTQEVKEKLAQLIDYIENSRYKENVIGYQIAGGNTEEWLPFEDYGFYGKRAKEKFLSLCEEKKLEKNEENYFRFASEMTAQRIIEFASVAKEAVDDKIIGAFYGYTIGCPHRAQCHLALGKLLESDRIDFLCSPLNYVYGRQPGLDPYPMVPIDSLRLHGKLYFSENDIRTHLSRPPSPHPRYSMKIWFGPDRETSLEQIKLNFCRAFTHGHGMWWFDMWGGWYDDSEFMQTFSKMQKLCEKGMDKKCSEVAVFTDENCYFPLKGHKNRIWDVCNEIGLSGVMYDIFLASDFEKVYDDYKVFVFVEPNKTRLLSDCIKTAKENGKAVMVITDDDEVKSEKFKELFEINGITVPTNQRSVVYTAGSYTVFYAHEKGRYDFSIDGRKTFTDFFTGERIVFPREINKTTCWLFEKE
;
A
#
# COMPACT_ATOMS: atom_id res chain seq x y z
N MET A 1 23.03 -2.21 -10.81
CA MET A 1 22.99 -2.20 -9.31
C MET A 1 22.47 -3.53 -8.81
N ILE A 2 22.94 -3.99 -7.66
CA ILE A 2 22.39 -5.15 -6.94
C ILE A 2 21.47 -4.61 -5.85
N SER A 3 20.27 -5.14 -5.74
CA SER A 3 19.32 -4.77 -4.70
C SER A 3 18.69 -6.01 -4.04
N GLN A 4 18.37 -5.90 -2.77
CA GLN A 4 17.77 -6.98 -1.99
C GLN A 4 17.05 -6.43 -0.76
N VAL A 5 16.04 -7.15 -0.30
CA VAL A 5 15.43 -6.90 1.00
C VAL A 5 16.13 -7.74 2.05
N LYS A 6 16.59 -7.12 3.12
CA LYS A 6 17.19 -7.79 4.28
C LYS A 6 16.50 -7.34 5.55
N SER A 7 16.43 -8.21 6.54
CA SER A 7 15.91 -7.84 7.85
C SER A 7 17.01 -7.18 8.71
N ILE A 8 16.71 -6.00 9.25
CA ILE A 8 17.47 -5.35 10.32
C ILE A 8 16.55 -5.30 11.54
N ASP A 9 16.91 -5.98 12.60
CA ASP A 9 16.14 -6.05 13.86
C ASP A 9 14.67 -6.46 13.66
N GLY A 10 14.42 -7.38 12.73
CA GLY A 10 13.09 -7.86 12.36
C GLY A 10 12.33 -6.96 11.36
N GLN A 11 12.97 -5.89 10.87
CA GLN A 11 12.39 -4.95 9.92
C GLN A 11 12.95 -5.18 8.51
N PRO A 12 12.11 -5.53 7.50
CA PRO A 12 12.53 -5.58 6.11
C PRO A 12 13.06 -4.22 5.67
N THR A 13 14.24 -4.19 5.12
CA THR A 13 14.94 -2.96 4.72
C THR A 13 15.55 -3.14 3.33
N LEU A 14 15.45 -2.12 2.50
CA LEU A 14 16.03 -2.09 1.16
C LEU A 14 17.55 -1.87 1.22
N PHE A 15 18.30 -2.79 0.64
CA PHE A 15 19.73 -2.67 0.42
C PHE A 15 20.03 -2.51 -1.07
N VAL A 16 20.89 -1.55 -1.40
CA VAL A 16 21.44 -1.37 -2.75
C VAL A 16 22.95 -1.39 -2.67
N ASN A 17 23.59 -2.25 -3.47
CA ASN A 17 25.03 -2.47 -3.45
C ASN A 17 25.59 -2.71 -2.03
N GLY A 18 24.85 -3.46 -1.22
CA GLY A 18 25.24 -3.85 0.13
C GLY A 18 25.03 -2.78 1.21
N LYS A 19 24.44 -1.65 0.90
CA LYS A 19 24.12 -0.56 1.85
C LYS A 19 22.62 -0.39 1.99
N ALA A 20 22.12 -0.19 3.20
CA ALA A 20 20.76 0.24 3.45
C ALA A 20 20.55 1.64 2.83
N VAL A 21 19.42 1.83 2.17
CA VAL A 21 19.06 3.10 1.51
C VAL A 21 17.72 3.61 2.03
N SER A 22 17.50 4.92 1.91
CA SER A 22 16.21 5.52 2.22
C SER A 22 15.12 4.96 1.29
N GLU A 23 14.01 4.55 1.88
CA GLU A 23 12.86 3.95 1.19
C GLU A 23 11.78 5.00 0.87
N MET A 24 12.16 6.27 0.78
CA MET A 24 11.28 7.35 0.35
C MET A 24 11.46 7.62 -1.13
N ALA A 25 10.41 7.36 -1.93
CA ALA A 25 10.42 7.46 -3.38
C ALA A 25 9.47 8.55 -3.90
N TYR A 26 9.61 8.88 -5.18
CA TYR A 26 8.68 9.73 -5.91
C TYR A 26 8.23 9.06 -7.21
N ILE A 27 6.94 9.20 -7.53
CA ILE A 27 6.33 8.70 -8.77
C ILE A 27 5.27 9.68 -9.29
N THR A 28 5.13 9.78 -10.61
CA THR A 28 4.03 10.48 -11.28
C THR A 28 3.63 9.76 -12.57
N TYR A 29 2.34 9.77 -12.90
CA TYR A 29 1.87 9.34 -14.23
C TYR A 29 2.10 10.43 -15.28
N LYS A 30 2.05 11.70 -14.89
CA LYS A 30 2.15 12.84 -15.82
C LYS A 30 3.55 13.43 -15.83
N THR A 31 4.44 12.82 -16.59
CA THR A 31 5.85 13.24 -16.68
C THR A 31 6.03 14.69 -17.18
N THR A 32 5.11 15.21 -17.98
CA THR A 32 5.14 16.62 -18.44
C THR A 32 4.96 17.67 -17.33
N ASN A 33 4.53 17.27 -16.15
CA ASN A 33 4.37 18.12 -14.97
C ASN A 33 5.01 17.46 -13.73
N ASN A 34 6.11 16.74 -13.94
CA ASN A 34 6.82 16.05 -12.88
C ASN A 34 7.56 17.01 -11.93
N ARG A 35 7.94 16.50 -10.77
CA ARG A 35 8.75 17.21 -9.76
C ARG A 35 10.09 16.51 -9.52
N TYR A 36 10.62 15.75 -10.49
CA TYR A 36 11.87 15.01 -10.34
C TYR A 36 13.01 15.89 -9.84
N ALA A 37 13.17 17.10 -10.44
CA ALA A 37 14.22 18.03 -10.04
C ALA A 37 14.07 18.54 -8.60
N ASP A 38 12.85 18.75 -8.13
CA ASP A 38 12.60 19.25 -6.77
C ASP A 38 12.83 18.16 -5.73
N PHE A 39 12.37 16.94 -5.99
CA PHE A 39 12.65 15.80 -5.13
C PHE A 39 14.14 15.44 -5.11
N ALA A 40 14.85 15.54 -6.24
CA ALA A 40 16.31 15.39 -6.29
C ALA A 40 17.03 16.45 -5.42
N LYS A 41 16.61 17.72 -5.47
CA LYS A 41 17.14 18.78 -4.60
C LYS A 41 16.81 18.55 -3.13
N ALA A 42 15.67 17.93 -2.82
CA ALA A 42 15.31 17.52 -1.46
C ALA A 42 16.13 16.32 -0.95
N GLY A 43 16.95 15.69 -1.82
CA GLY A 43 17.84 14.57 -1.48
C GLY A 43 17.27 13.19 -1.82
N VAL A 44 16.06 13.11 -2.36
CA VAL A 44 15.45 11.82 -2.76
C VAL A 44 16.22 11.23 -3.92
N LYS A 45 16.54 9.93 -3.80
CA LYS A 45 17.28 9.16 -4.81
C LYS A 45 16.46 8.02 -5.40
N LEU A 46 15.34 7.67 -4.78
CA LEU A 46 14.51 6.56 -5.19
C LEU A 46 13.33 7.06 -6.03
N TYR A 47 13.19 6.52 -7.24
CA TYR A 47 12.18 6.93 -8.20
C TYR A 47 11.48 5.72 -8.80
N SER A 48 10.18 5.88 -9.07
CA SER A 48 9.46 4.97 -9.94
C SER A 48 8.91 5.72 -11.15
N VAL A 49 8.75 5.02 -12.26
CA VAL A 49 8.18 5.56 -13.49
C VAL A 49 7.39 4.46 -14.19
N ASN A 50 6.25 4.83 -14.77
CA ASN A 50 5.42 3.90 -15.50
C ASN A 50 6.03 3.54 -16.85
N LEU A 51 6.08 2.25 -17.14
CA LEU A 51 6.39 1.67 -18.45
C LEU A 51 5.19 0.84 -18.91
N ASN A 52 4.43 1.34 -19.86
CA ASN A 52 3.22 0.68 -20.34
C ASN A 52 3.51 -0.21 -21.55
N PHE A 53 2.96 -1.42 -21.56
CA PHE A 53 3.00 -2.30 -22.75
C PHE A 53 2.16 -1.71 -23.88
N SER A 54 1.05 -1.05 -23.55
CA SER A 54 0.16 -0.47 -24.54
C SER A 54 -0.42 0.88 -24.11
N GLU A 55 -1.00 1.62 -25.05
CA GLU A 55 -1.77 2.85 -24.80
C GLU A 55 -3.19 2.57 -24.31
N ALA A 56 -3.53 1.31 -24.03
CA ALA A 56 -4.85 0.94 -23.55
C ALA A 56 -5.17 1.67 -22.22
N PRO A 57 -6.40 2.18 -22.06
CA PRO A 57 -6.79 2.86 -20.83
C PRO A 57 -6.63 1.95 -19.63
N ILE A 58 -5.93 2.42 -18.60
CA ILE A 58 -5.70 1.67 -17.36
C ILE A 58 -6.90 1.73 -16.41
N GLY A 59 -7.88 2.56 -16.67
CA GLY A 59 -9.12 2.62 -15.91
C GLY A 59 -10.07 3.63 -16.51
N GLU A 60 -11.34 3.40 -16.32
CA GLU A 60 -12.39 4.33 -16.79
C GLU A 60 -12.59 5.52 -15.85
N ILE A 61 -12.26 5.33 -14.58
CA ILE A 61 -12.43 6.36 -13.54
C ILE A 61 -11.41 7.48 -13.70
N ALA A 62 -10.29 7.18 -14.31
CA ALA A 62 -9.23 8.13 -14.58
C ALA A 62 -8.88 8.12 -16.07
N PRO A 63 -9.62 8.84 -16.93
CA PRO A 63 -9.25 9.04 -18.33
C PRO A 63 -7.90 9.72 -18.51
N VAL A 64 -7.26 9.99 -17.41
CA VAL A 64 -6.02 10.68 -17.16
C VAL A 64 -4.80 9.84 -17.44
N LEU A 65 -4.97 8.54 -17.50
CA LEU A 65 -3.85 7.60 -17.38
C LEU A 65 -3.23 7.23 -18.74
N VAL A 66 -3.68 7.86 -19.82
CA VAL A 66 -3.08 7.71 -21.15
C VAL A 66 -2.07 8.84 -21.42
N PHE A 67 -1.13 9.05 -20.50
CA PHE A 67 -0.07 10.04 -20.71
C PHE A 67 1.18 9.45 -21.35
N GLN A 68 1.28 8.14 -21.39
CA GLN A 68 2.45 7.46 -21.90
C GLN A 68 2.08 6.54 -23.06
N LYS A 69 2.96 6.47 -24.04
CA LYS A 69 2.83 5.55 -25.15
C LYS A 69 3.11 4.11 -24.71
N GLY A 70 2.53 3.16 -25.45
CA GLY A 70 2.78 1.75 -25.27
C GLY A 70 4.06 1.28 -25.97
N ILE A 71 4.89 0.53 -25.27
CA ILE A 71 6.15 -0.03 -25.80
C ILE A 71 5.87 -1.09 -26.87
N PHE A 72 4.82 -1.89 -26.68
CA PHE A 72 4.43 -3.01 -27.54
C PHE A 72 3.12 -2.74 -28.29
N GLU A 73 2.87 -1.50 -28.66
CA GLU A 73 1.66 -1.11 -29.40
C GLU A 73 1.68 -1.60 -30.85
N LYS A 74 2.87 -1.86 -31.37
CA LYS A 74 3.12 -2.37 -32.74
C LYS A 74 3.85 -3.71 -32.68
N ASP A 75 4.02 -4.34 -33.82
CA ASP A 75 4.77 -5.60 -33.95
C ASP A 75 6.21 -5.48 -33.42
N GLU A 76 6.88 -4.36 -33.75
CA GLU A 76 8.20 -4.06 -33.22
C GLU A 76 8.11 -3.18 -31.97
N PRO A 77 8.79 -3.52 -30.87
CA PRO A 77 8.76 -2.74 -29.65
C PRO A 77 9.47 -1.38 -29.79
N ASP A 78 8.87 -0.33 -29.25
CA ASP A 78 9.45 1.01 -29.20
C ASP A 78 10.14 1.26 -27.85
N PHE A 79 11.37 0.81 -27.72
CA PHE A 79 12.16 1.02 -26.50
C PHE A 79 12.63 2.48 -26.30
N SER A 80 12.47 3.38 -27.29
CA SER A 80 12.76 4.80 -27.10
C SER A 80 11.89 5.44 -26.00
N ILE A 81 10.76 4.83 -25.70
CA ILE A 81 9.87 5.20 -24.59
C ILE A 81 10.56 4.97 -23.24
N VAL A 82 11.25 3.84 -23.11
CA VAL A 82 12.05 3.52 -21.91
C VAL A 82 13.18 4.53 -21.73
N ASP A 83 13.93 4.77 -22.82
CA ASP A 83 15.04 5.71 -22.84
C ASP A 83 14.61 7.10 -22.39
N LYS A 84 13.54 7.61 -22.98
CA LYS A 84 12.99 8.92 -22.63
C LYS A 84 12.57 8.98 -21.15
N SER A 85 11.89 7.96 -20.65
CA SER A 85 11.39 7.93 -19.28
C SER A 85 12.52 7.92 -18.25
N PHE A 86 13.59 7.18 -18.52
CA PHE A 86 14.74 7.12 -17.62
C PHE A 86 15.63 8.36 -17.75
N ASP A 87 15.85 8.86 -18.96
CA ASP A 87 16.63 10.09 -19.18
C ASP A 87 16.01 11.32 -18.52
N GLU A 88 14.69 11.42 -18.44
CA GLU A 88 14.01 12.49 -17.69
C GLU A 88 14.44 12.51 -16.21
N ILE A 89 14.52 11.35 -15.57
CA ILE A 89 14.96 11.23 -14.17
C ILE A 89 16.46 11.46 -14.06
N LEU A 90 17.26 10.78 -14.89
CA LEU A 90 18.73 10.80 -14.82
C LEU A 90 19.33 12.16 -15.19
N SER A 91 18.62 12.97 -15.98
CA SER A 91 19.05 14.35 -16.30
C SER A 91 19.09 15.26 -15.07
N VAL A 92 18.30 14.99 -14.04
CA VAL A 92 18.21 15.79 -12.81
C VAL A 92 18.77 15.06 -11.59
N CYS A 93 18.87 13.74 -11.64
CA CYS A 93 19.42 12.88 -10.59
C CYS A 93 20.24 11.74 -11.24
N PRO A 94 21.51 11.97 -11.62
CA PRO A 94 22.31 10.96 -12.33
C PRO A 94 22.58 9.69 -11.55
N ASP A 95 22.52 9.73 -10.22
CA ASP A 95 22.67 8.62 -9.29
C ASP A 95 21.33 8.07 -8.77
N ALA A 96 20.24 8.36 -9.49
CA ALA A 96 18.92 7.84 -9.14
C ALA A 96 18.90 6.30 -9.14
N MET A 97 18.17 5.76 -8.16
CA MET A 97 17.78 4.36 -8.07
C MET A 97 16.35 4.23 -8.59
N ILE A 98 16.17 3.48 -9.68
CA ILE A 98 14.88 3.41 -10.39
C ILE A 98 14.31 2.01 -10.26
N PHE A 99 13.03 1.89 -9.90
CA PHE A 99 12.25 0.67 -10.01
C PHE A 99 10.99 0.95 -10.85
N PRO A 100 11.04 0.68 -12.17
CA PRO A 100 9.91 0.97 -13.03
C PRO A 100 8.67 0.17 -12.65
N ARG A 101 7.50 0.82 -12.74
CA ARG A 101 6.18 0.19 -12.66
C ARG A 101 5.80 -0.25 -14.07
N VAL A 102 5.88 -1.55 -14.31
CA VAL A 102 5.65 -2.15 -15.63
C VAL A 102 4.21 -2.58 -15.75
N ASN A 103 3.41 -1.85 -16.52
CA ASN A 103 2.02 -2.18 -16.79
C ASN A 103 1.92 -3.15 -17.97
N VAL A 104 1.51 -4.38 -17.68
CA VAL A 104 1.47 -5.51 -18.63
C VAL A 104 0.15 -5.65 -19.40
N ASN A 105 -0.72 -4.64 -19.37
CA ASN A 105 -1.96 -4.65 -20.16
C ASN A 105 -1.62 -4.58 -21.66
N LEU A 106 -2.18 -5.51 -22.46
CA LEU A 106 -2.00 -5.54 -23.91
C LEU A 106 -2.92 -4.54 -24.62
N SER A 107 -2.68 -4.35 -25.92
CA SER A 107 -3.38 -3.36 -26.73
C SER A 107 -4.87 -3.70 -26.94
N ILE A 108 -5.66 -2.68 -27.26
CA ILE A 108 -7.07 -2.86 -27.62
C ILE A 108 -7.22 -3.70 -28.90
N GLU A 109 -6.27 -3.63 -29.80
CA GLU A 109 -6.21 -4.45 -31.01
C GLU A 109 -6.05 -5.93 -30.67
N TRP A 110 -5.19 -6.26 -29.72
CA TRP A 110 -5.03 -7.62 -29.21
C TRP A 110 -6.35 -8.12 -28.59
N GLU A 111 -7.00 -7.31 -27.76
CA GLU A 111 -8.27 -7.67 -27.13
C GLU A 111 -9.37 -7.91 -28.18
N ARG A 112 -9.45 -7.10 -29.22
CA ARG A 112 -10.40 -7.29 -30.33
C ARG A 112 -10.14 -8.58 -31.13
N ALA A 113 -8.88 -8.96 -31.28
CA ALA A 113 -8.49 -10.18 -31.97
C ALA A 113 -8.77 -11.45 -31.14
N HIS A 114 -8.88 -11.33 -29.81
CA HIS A 114 -9.01 -12.45 -28.88
C HIS A 114 -10.23 -12.33 -27.94
N PRO A 115 -11.46 -12.24 -28.46
CA PRO A 115 -12.67 -12.00 -27.66
C PRO A 115 -12.95 -13.07 -26.61
N ASP A 116 -12.50 -14.31 -26.83
CA ASP A 116 -12.67 -15.42 -25.89
C ASP A 116 -11.75 -15.30 -24.64
N GLU A 117 -10.75 -14.44 -24.71
CA GLU A 117 -9.78 -14.22 -23.63
C GLU A 117 -10.19 -13.05 -22.71
N LEU A 118 -11.35 -12.43 -22.98
CA LEU A 118 -11.81 -11.27 -22.24
C LEU A 118 -12.80 -11.66 -21.13
N CYS A 119 -13.02 -10.74 -20.20
CA CYS A 119 -14.12 -10.77 -19.24
C CYS A 119 -15.47 -10.66 -19.99
N GLU A 120 -16.55 -11.22 -19.45
CA GLU A 120 -17.89 -11.13 -20.08
C GLU A 120 -18.46 -9.72 -20.07
N TYR A 121 -18.28 -9.04 -18.93
CA TYR A 121 -18.69 -7.65 -18.75
C TYR A 121 -17.59 -6.92 -18.01
N GLY A 122 -17.17 -5.81 -18.56
CA GLY A 122 -16.30 -4.88 -17.86
C GLY A 122 -17.11 -3.76 -17.22
N MET A 123 -16.53 -3.09 -16.23
CA MET A 123 -17.09 -1.87 -15.66
C MET A 123 -17.40 -0.89 -16.81
N HIS A 124 -18.60 -0.28 -16.81
CA HIS A 124 -19.06 0.67 -17.83
C HIS A 124 -19.13 0.12 -19.28
N GLY A 125 -19.36 -1.19 -19.43
CA GLY A 125 -19.60 -1.81 -20.72
C GLY A 125 -18.38 -2.07 -21.59
N ARG A 126 -17.17 -1.95 -21.04
CA ARG A 126 -15.93 -2.33 -21.70
C ARG A 126 -15.45 -3.68 -21.17
N THR A 127 -15.30 -4.63 -22.08
CA THR A 127 -14.64 -5.90 -21.76
C THR A 127 -13.14 -5.75 -21.95
N ARG A 128 -12.37 -6.24 -20.99
CA ARG A 128 -10.91 -6.28 -20.99
C ARG A 128 -10.44 -7.70 -20.71
N VAL A 129 -9.13 -7.93 -20.80
CA VAL A 129 -8.54 -9.24 -20.60
C VAL A 129 -8.90 -9.86 -19.25
N SER A 130 -9.19 -11.16 -19.26
CA SER A 130 -9.35 -11.97 -18.04
C SER A 130 -8.00 -12.51 -17.56
N PHE A 131 -7.71 -12.40 -16.27
CA PHE A 131 -6.49 -13.00 -15.67
C PHE A 131 -6.46 -14.53 -15.79
N ALA A 132 -7.57 -15.17 -16.13
CA ALA A 132 -7.63 -16.58 -16.44
C ALA A 132 -7.14 -16.94 -17.86
N SER A 133 -6.85 -15.97 -18.71
CA SER A 133 -6.32 -16.21 -20.06
C SER A 133 -4.88 -16.73 -20.01
N ASP A 134 -4.65 -17.92 -20.55
CA ASP A 134 -3.29 -18.46 -20.69
C ASP A 134 -2.58 -17.86 -21.90
N LEU A 135 -3.32 -17.53 -22.95
CA LEU A 135 -2.76 -16.86 -24.13
C LEU A 135 -2.19 -15.50 -23.76
N TRP A 136 -2.98 -14.67 -23.07
CA TRP A 136 -2.50 -13.39 -22.54
C TRP A 136 -1.27 -13.55 -21.65
N THR A 137 -1.32 -14.52 -20.74
CA THR A 137 -0.23 -14.80 -19.82
C THR A 137 1.06 -15.12 -20.55
N GLN A 138 0.99 -15.95 -21.59
CA GLN A 138 2.17 -16.34 -22.38
C GLN A 138 2.76 -15.12 -23.11
N GLU A 139 1.92 -14.33 -23.78
CA GLU A 139 2.40 -13.14 -24.49
C GLU A 139 3.00 -12.09 -23.55
N VAL A 140 2.39 -11.90 -22.39
CA VAL A 140 2.93 -10.99 -21.36
C VAL A 140 4.31 -11.46 -20.88
N LYS A 141 4.49 -12.76 -20.62
CA LYS A 141 5.79 -13.32 -20.22
C LYS A 141 6.88 -13.03 -21.25
N GLU A 142 6.58 -13.21 -22.53
CA GLU A 142 7.52 -12.95 -23.62
C GLU A 142 7.90 -11.48 -23.72
N LYS A 143 6.90 -10.58 -23.69
CA LYS A 143 7.11 -9.13 -23.75
C LYS A 143 7.83 -8.59 -22.51
N LEU A 144 7.51 -9.12 -21.33
CA LEU A 144 8.17 -8.76 -20.09
C LEU A 144 9.66 -9.14 -20.10
N ALA A 145 9.97 -10.35 -20.56
CA ALA A 145 11.35 -10.80 -20.74
C ALA A 145 12.11 -9.90 -21.72
N GLN A 146 11.51 -9.53 -22.87
CA GLN A 146 12.12 -8.62 -23.84
C GLN A 146 12.40 -7.23 -23.25
N LEU A 147 11.46 -6.66 -22.49
CA LEU A 147 11.64 -5.37 -21.85
C LEU A 147 12.79 -5.39 -20.83
N ILE A 148 12.81 -6.42 -19.99
CA ILE A 148 13.86 -6.57 -18.98
C ILE A 148 15.21 -6.78 -19.65
N ASP A 149 15.29 -7.63 -20.67
CA ASP A 149 16.53 -7.85 -21.44
C ASP A 149 17.05 -6.55 -22.05
N TYR A 150 16.16 -5.73 -22.65
CA TYR A 150 16.54 -4.41 -23.17
C TYR A 150 17.14 -3.52 -22.07
N ILE A 151 16.48 -3.42 -20.91
CA ILE A 151 16.94 -2.54 -19.82
C ILE A 151 18.27 -3.05 -19.26
N GLU A 152 18.43 -4.35 -19.04
CA GLU A 152 19.62 -4.95 -18.46
C GLU A 152 20.84 -4.96 -19.41
N ASN A 153 20.62 -4.84 -20.72
CA ASN A 153 21.69 -4.67 -21.70
C ASN A 153 21.92 -3.20 -22.09
N SER A 154 21.18 -2.26 -21.49
CA SER A 154 21.30 -0.83 -21.74
C SER A 154 22.22 -0.14 -20.73
N ARG A 155 22.47 1.16 -20.97
CA ARG A 155 23.17 2.05 -20.03
C ARG A 155 22.44 2.25 -18.69
N TYR A 156 21.16 1.92 -18.61
CA TYR A 156 20.32 2.12 -17.43
C TYR A 156 20.46 0.99 -16.39
N LYS A 157 21.08 -0.11 -16.74
CA LYS A 157 21.30 -1.25 -15.85
C LYS A 157 21.81 -0.84 -14.46
N GLU A 158 22.75 0.11 -14.44
CA GLU A 158 23.38 0.57 -13.20
C GLU A 158 22.51 1.56 -12.38
N ASN A 159 21.34 1.95 -12.90
CA ASN A 159 20.38 2.79 -12.19
C ASN A 159 19.11 2.01 -11.79
N VAL A 160 18.81 0.90 -12.46
CA VAL A 160 17.62 0.09 -12.17
C VAL A 160 17.93 -0.86 -11.03
N ILE A 161 17.14 -0.76 -9.95
CA ILE A 161 17.26 -1.59 -8.74
C ILE A 161 16.22 -2.69 -8.66
N GLY A 162 15.22 -2.72 -9.53
CA GLY A 162 14.17 -3.73 -9.50
C GLY A 162 13.01 -3.38 -10.39
N TYR A 163 11.96 -4.17 -10.31
CA TYR A 163 10.76 -4.02 -11.14
C TYR A 163 9.50 -4.19 -10.30
N GLN A 164 8.54 -3.29 -10.49
CA GLN A 164 7.18 -3.46 -9.97
C GLN A 164 6.29 -3.93 -11.11
N ILE A 165 5.78 -5.15 -11.01
CA ILE A 165 4.88 -5.70 -12.04
C ILE A 165 3.45 -5.23 -11.73
N ALA A 166 2.84 -4.57 -12.69
CA ALA A 166 1.53 -3.96 -12.59
C ALA A 166 0.61 -4.42 -13.75
N GLY A 167 -0.67 -4.46 -13.52
CA GLY A 167 -1.64 -4.87 -14.53
C GLY A 167 -3.07 -4.69 -14.06
N GLY A 168 -4.02 -5.01 -14.92
CA GLY A 168 -5.42 -4.87 -14.62
C GLY A 168 -5.91 -3.42 -14.60
N ASN A 169 -7.05 -3.22 -13.98
CA ASN A 169 -7.64 -1.90 -13.82
C ASN A 169 -6.79 -1.06 -12.87
N THR A 170 -6.55 0.19 -13.22
CA THR A 170 -5.73 1.16 -12.48
C THR A 170 -4.28 0.71 -12.19
N GLU A 171 -3.77 -0.32 -12.89
CA GLU A 171 -2.45 -0.94 -12.66
C GLU A 171 -2.29 -1.61 -11.29
N GLU A 172 -3.40 -1.87 -10.61
CA GLU A 172 -3.44 -2.33 -9.23
C GLU A 172 -3.87 -3.81 -9.11
N TRP A 173 -3.82 -4.57 -10.22
CA TRP A 173 -4.27 -5.96 -10.29
C TRP A 173 -5.75 -6.16 -9.97
N LEU A 174 -6.55 -5.10 -10.09
CA LEU A 174 -7.99 -5.22 -10.04
C LEU A 174 -8.49 -5.84 -11.36
N PRO A 175 -9.35 -6.85 -11.30
CA PRO A 175 -9.93 -7.41 -12.53
C PRO A 175 -10.86 -6.38 -13.20
N PHE A 176 -10.96 -6.48 -14.49
CA PHE A 176 -11.89 -5.66 -15.27
C PHE A 176 -13.34 -6.20 -15.23
N GLU A 177 -13.56 -7.27 -14.48
CA GLU A 177 -14.86 -7.89 -14.29
C GLU A 177 -15.76 -7.05 -13.38
N ASP A 178 -17.04 -6.95 -13.71
CA ASP A 178 -18.02 -6.30 -12.86
C ASP A 178 -18.76 -7.36 -12.04
N TYR A 179 -18.63 -7.29 -10.72
CA TYR A 179 -19.41 -7.95 -9.67
C TYR A 179 -20.03 -9.33 -9.99
N GLY A 180 -19.25 -10.27 -10.52
CA GLY A 180 -19.67 -11.66 -10.67
C GLY A 180 -19.87 -12.12 -12.10
N PHE A 181 -19.51 -11.34 -13.08
CA PHE A 181 -19.51 -11.77 -14.47
C PHE A 181 -18.14 -12.30 -14.87
N TYR A 182 -18.13 -13.53 -15.33
CA TYR A 182 -16.93 -14.28 -15.66
C TYR A 182 -16.72 -14.28 -17.16
N GLY A 183 -15.53 -14.01 -17.60
CA GLY A 183 -15.15 -14.30 -18.97
C GLY A 183 -15.13 -15.81 -19.22
N LYS A 184 -15.12 -16.18 -20.50
CA LYS A 184 -15.15 -17.58 -20.92
C LYS A 184 -14.05 -18.42 -20.24
N ARG A 185 -12.81 -17.93 -20.22
CA ARG A 185 -11.67 -18.67 -19.65
C ARG A 185 -11.77 -18.82 -18.13
N ALA A 186 -12.20 -17.76 -17.43
CA ALA A 186 -12.40 -17.83 -15.99
C ALA A 186 -13.47 -18.85 -15.63
N LYS A 187 -14.58 -18.87 -16.36
CA LYS A 187 -15.67 -19.82 -16.17
C LYS A 187 -15.23 -21.27 -16.43
N GLU A 188 -14.53 -21.54 -17.52
CA GLU A 188 -14.01 -22.86 -17.85
C GLU A 188 -13.08 -23.38 -16.75
N LYS A 189 -12.11 -22.58 -16.32
CA LYS A 189 -11.15 -22.94 -15.26
C LYS A 189 -11.84 -23.14 -13.91
N PHE A 190 -12.75 -22.25 -13.54
CA PHE A 190 -13.50 -22.36 -12.29
C PHE A 190 -14.34 -23.65 -12.23
N LEU A 191 -15.05 -23.99 -13.33
CA LEU A 191 -15.85 -25.20 -13.39
C LEU A 191 -14.97 -26.46 -13.29
N SER A 192 -13.84 -26.48 -13.98
CA SER A 192 -12.86 -27.58 -13.88
C SER A 192 -12.34 -27.74 -12.44
N LEU A 193 -11.99 -26.63 -11.78
CA LEU A 193 -11.57 -26.64 -10.38
C LEU A 193 -12.66 -27.17 -9.44
N CYS A 194 -13.91 -26.77 -9.67
CA CYS A 194 -15.04 -27.27 -8.87
C CYS A 194 -15.24 -28.78 -9.01
N GLU A 195 -15.04 -29.33 -10.21
CA GLU A 195 -15.13 -30.77 -10.47
C GLU A 195 -13.97 -31.52 -9.79
N GLU A 196 -12.75 -31.04 -9.96
CA GLU A 196 -11.55 -31.63 -9.36
C GLU A 196 -11.62 -31.66 -7.82
N LYS A 197 -11.93 -30.51 -7.20
CA LYS A 197 -11.94 -30.36 -5.74
C LYS A 197 -13.29 -30.62 -5.09
N LYS A 198 -14.32 -30.99 -5.85
CA LYS A 198 -15.70 -31.22 -5.39
C LYS A 198 -16.27 -30.01 -4.67
N LEU A 199 -16.03 -28.81 -5.20
CA LEU A 199 -16.53 -27.56 -4.63
C LEU A 199 -17.93 -27.24 -5.19
N GLU A 200 -18.70 -26.53 -4.37
CA GLU A 200 -19.98 -25.97 -4.83
C GLU A 200 -19.75 -24.86 -5.86
N LYS A 201 -20.55 -24.87 -6.93
CA LYS A 201 -20.50 -23.89 -8.03
C LYS A 201 -21.28 -22.63 -7.63
N ASN A 202 -20.73 -21.84 -6.69
CA ASN A 202 -21.32 -20.62 -6.18
C ASN A 202 -20.34 -19.42 -6.27
N GLU A 203 -20.84 -18.22 -6.00
CA GLU A 203 -20.04 -17.00 -6.10
C GLU A 203 -18.93 -16.92 -5.06
N GLU A 204 -19.13 -17.44 -3.85
CA GLU A 204 -18.10 -17.45 -2.82
C GLU A 204 -16.85 -18.20 -3.33
N ASN A 205 -17.03 -19.43 -3.82
CA ASN A 205 -15.94 -20.22 -4.37
C ASN A 205 -15.36 -19.63 -5.66
N TYR A 206 -16.18 -18.91 -6.45
CA TYR A 206 -15.67 -18.20 -7.61
C TYR A 206 -14.71 -17.07 -7.21
N PHE A 207 -15.06 -16.24 -6.24
CA PHE A 207 -14.17 -15.14 -5.81
C PHE A 207 -12.92 -15.63 -5.07
N ARG A 208 -12.99 -16.79 -4.40
CA ARG A 208 -11.78 -17.48 -3.91
C ARG A 208 -10.86 -17.85 -5.06
N PHE A 209 -11.41 -18.54 -6.06
CA PHE A 209 -10.68 -18.88 -7.29
C PHE A 209 -10.08 -17.64 -7.97
N ALA A 210 -10.85 -16.56 -8.13
CA ALA A 210 -10.42 -15.34 -8.78
C ALA A 210 -9.29 -14.63 -8.00
N SER A 211 -9.38 -14.58 -6.66
CA SER A 211 -8.33 -14.03 -5.80
C SER A 211 -7.03 -14.85 -5.88
N GLU A 212 -7.14 -16.17 -5.82
CA GLU A 212 -6.00 -17.07 -6.00
C GLU A 212 -5.38 -16.96 -7.41
N MET A 213 -6.21 -16.77 -8.44
CA MET A 213 -5.77 -16.57 -9.82
C MET A 213 -5.00 -15.25 -9.97
N THR A 214 -5.49 -14.17 -9.39
CA THR A 214 -4.80 -12.87 -9.39
C THR A 214 -3.42 -12.98 -8.75
N ALA A 215 -3.35 -13.56 -7.54
CA ALA A 215 -2.06 -13.78 -6.86
C ALA A 215 -1.12 -14.68 -7.68
N GLN A 216 -1.66 -15.74 -8.32
CA GLN A 216 -0.89 -16.62 -9.17
C GLN A 216 -0.29 -15.91 -10.39
N ARG A 217 -1.04 -15.03 -11.05
CA ARG A 217 -0.53 -14.25 -12.19
C ARG A 217 0.59 -13.29 -11.78
N ILE A 218 0.44 -12.64 -10.62
CA ILE A 218 1.50 -11.79 -10.06
C ILE A 218 2.78 -12.62 -9.85
N ILE A 219 2.67 -13.79 -9.22
CA ILE A 219 3.83 -14.67 -8.96
C ILE A 219 4.46 -15.15 -10.27
N GLU A 220 3.67 -15.51 -11.26
CA GLU A 220 4.17 -15.97 -12.57
C GLU A 220 4.96 -14.89 -13.31
N PHE A 221 4.47 -13.66 -13.32
CA PHE A 221 5.20 -12.56 -13.97
C PHE A 221 6.41 -12.12 -13.14
N ALA A 222 6.31 -12.14 -11.81
CA ALA A 222 7.46 -11.93 -10.95
C ALA A 222 8.53 -13.01 -11.15
N SER A 223 8.15 -14.26 -11.43
CA SER A 223 9.08 -15.34 -11.75
C SER A 223 9.85 -15.06 -13.04
N VAL A 224 9.20 -14.57 -14.08
CA VAL A 224 9.88 -14.14 -15.32
C VAL A 224 10.93 -13.07 -15.02
N ALA A 225 10.56 -12.08 -14.20
CA ALA A 225 11.50 -11.02 -13.83
C ALA A 225 12.67 -11.57 -12.99
N LYS A 226 12.42 -12.45 -12.01
CA LYS A 226 13.48 -13.07 -11.19
C LYS A 226 14.39 -14.01 -11.97
N GLU A 227 13.89 -14.68 -13.01
CA GLU A 227 14.70 -15.50 -13.92
C GLU A 227 15.63 -14.66 -14.80
N ALA A 228 15.19 -13.45 -15.14
CA ALA A 228 16.00 -12.51 -15.91
C ALA A 228 17.02 -11.74 -15.03
N VAL A 229 16.65 -11.45 -13.76
CA VAL A 229 17.45 -10.63 -12.83
C VAL A 229 17.29 -11.14 -11.40
N ASP A 230 18.14 -12.08 -10.97
CA ASP A 230 18.08 -12.69 -9.64
C ASP A 230 18.63 -11.77 -8.52
N ASP A 231 19.39 -10.76 -8.90
CA ASP A 231 20.07 -9.80 -8.02
C ASP A 231 19.31 -8.47 -7.84
N LYS A 232 18.03 -8.40 -8.25
CA LYS A 232 17.18 -7.21 -8.14
C LYS A 232 15.85 -7.51 -7.45
N ILE A 233 15.31 -6.50 -6.75
CA ILE A 233 14.02 -6.64 -6.08
C ILE A 233 12.86 -6.66 -7.09
N ILE A 234 11.90 -7.55 -6.85
CA ILE A 234 10.66 -7.64 -7.65
C ILE A 234 9.47 -7.45 -6.73
N GLY A 235 8.52 -6.64 -7.14
CA GLY A 235 7.31 -6.41 -6.37
C GLY A 235 6.08 -6.19 -7.22
N ALA A 236 4.96 -6.00 -6.55
CA ALA A 236 3.67 -5.76 -7.16
C ALA A 236 2.77 -4.89 -6.27
N PHE A 237 1.74 -4.34 -6.87
CA PHE A 237 0.63 -3.78 -6.11
C PHE A 237 -0.28 -4.94 -5.64
N TYR A 238 -0.64 -4.95 -4.34
CA TYR A 238 -1.65 -5.85 -3.80
C TYR A 238 -2.21 -5.24 -2.52
N GLY A 239 -3.26 -4.43 -2.63
CA GLY A 239 -3.58 -3.46 -1.60
C GLY A 239 -4.98 -3.49 -1.05
N TYR A 240 -5.89 -4.33 -1.56
CA TYR A 240 -7.29 -4.24 -1.15
C TYR A 240 -7.71 -5.40 -0.23
N THR A 241 -6.81 -5.87 0.61
CA THR A 241 -7.07 -6.99 1.53
C THR A 241 -7.91 -6.56 2.72
N ILE A 242 -7.59 -5.43 3.36
CA ILE A 242 -8.32 -4.94 4.54
C ILE A 242 -8.95 -3.57 4.34
N GLY A 243 -8.36 -2.73 3.54
CA GLY A 243 -8.80 -1.34 3.37
C GLY A 243 -10.05 -1.20 2.51
N CYS A 244 -10.32 -2.16 1.65
CA CYS A 244 -11.53 -2.27 0.85
C CYS A 244 -11.81 -3.75 0.59
N PRO A 245 -12.09 -4.54 1.63
CA PRO A 245 -12.17 -6.00 1.54
C PRO A 245 -13.42 -6.44 0.77
N HIS A 246 -13.48 -6.10 -0.49
CA HIS A 246 -14.56 -6.49 -1.37
C HIS A 246 -14.08 -7.66 -2.24
N ARG A 247 -14.76 -8.80 -2.14
CA ARG A 247 -14.37 -10.03 -2.84
C ARG A 247 -14.18 -9.87 -4.36
N ALA A 248 -14.93 -8.95 -4.99
CA ALA A 248 -14.83 -8.69 -6.43
C ALA A 248 -13.54 -7.93 -6.83
N GLN A 249 -12.78 -7.39 -5.87
CA GLN A 249 -11.45 -6.83 -6.12
C GLN A 249 -10.38 -7.90 -6.28
N CYS A 250 -10.67 -9.15 -5.89
CA CYS A 250 -9.81 -10.32 -6.03
C CYS A 250 -8.44 -10.18 -5.37
N HIS A 251 -8.36 -9.47 -4.23
CA HIS A 251 -7.16 -9.29 -3.42
C HIS A 251 -7.22 -10.03 -2.06
N LEU A 252 -8.01 -11.11 -1.99
CA LEU A 252 -8.18 -11.92 -0.78
C LEU A 252 -7.38 -13.24 -0.87
N ALA A 253 -6.12 -13.15 -1.30
CA ALA A 253 -5.15 -14.25 -1.32
C ALA A 253 -3.73 -13.73 -1.00
N LEU A 254 -3.62 -12.79 -0.06
CA LEU A 254 -2.35 -12.18 0.34
C LEU A 254 -1.37 -13.24 0.87
N GLY A 255 -1.86 -14.20 1.66
CA GLY A 255 -1.03 -15.27 2.21
C GLY A 255 -0.22 -16.00 1.13
N LYS A 256 -0.80 -16.22 -0.05
CA LYS A 256 -0.11 -16.86 -1.18
C LYS A 256 1.06 -16.01 -1.71
N LEU A 257 0.93 -14.69 -1.73
CA LEU A 257 2.01 -13.78 -2.13
C LEU A 257 3.11 -13.71 -1.07
N LEU A 258 2.73 -13.74 0.22
CA LEU A 258 3.68 -13.70 1.32
C LEU A 258 4.59 -14.94 1.37
N GLU A 259 4.05 -16.09 1.00
CA GLU A 259 4.81 -17.37 0.92
C GLU A 259 5.72 -17.45 -0.30
N SER A 260 5.51 -16.62 -1.33
CA SER A 260 6.30 -16.67 -2.56
C SER A 260 7.69 -16.09 -2.37
N ASP A 261 8.72 -16.79 -2.83
CA ASP A 261 10.11 -16.30 -2.92
C ASP A 261 10.36 -15.38 -4.12
N ARG A 262 9.37 -15.22 -5.00
CA ARG A 262 9.45 -14.39 -6.20
C ARG A 262 9.12 -12.92 -5.96
N ILE A 263 8.50 -12.62 -4.83
CA ILE A 263 8.06 -11.27 -4.45
C ILE A 263 8.94 -10.77 -3.29
N ASP A 264 9.59 -9.63 -3.48
CA ASP A 264 10.39 -8.98 -2.44
C ASP A 264 9.63 -7.86 -1.75
N PHE A 265 8.73 -7.15 -2.48
CA PHE A 265 7.94 -6.07 -1.91
C PHE A 265 6.51 -6.04 -2.46
N LEU A 266 5.62 -5.51 -1.63
CA LEU A 266 4.25 -5.16 -2.04
C LEU A 266 3.98 -3.69 -1.76
N CYS A 267 3.02 -3.12 -2.47
CA CYS A 267 2.55 -1.78 -2.23
C CYS A 267 1.03 -1.69 -2.21
N SER A 268 0.53 -0.70 -1.50
CA SER A 268 -0.88 -0.32 -1.51
C SER A 268 -1.06 1.14 -1.10
N PRO A 269 -2.20 1.77 -1.44
CA PRO A 269 -2.53 3.08 -0.92
C PRO A 269 -2.92 3.02 0.56
N LEU A 270 -3.04 4.20 1.15
CA LEU A 270 -3.68 4.38 2.45
C LEU A 270 -5.20 4.27 2.31
N ASN A 271 -5.88 3.95 3.41
CA ASN A 271 -7.33 3.79 3.40
C ASN A 271 -8.04 5.02 2.81
N TYR A 272 -8.96 4.79 1.88
CA TYR A 272 -9.65 5.86 1.15
C TYR A 272 -10.63 6.67 1.99
N VAL A 273 -11.17 6.10 3.06
CA VAL A 273 -12.19 6.76 3.88
C VAL A 273 -11.56 7.52 5.03
N TYR A 274 -10.82 6.82 5.88
CA TYR A 274 -10.23 7.41 7.09
C TYR A 274 -8.81 7.94 6.86
N GLY A 275 -7.97 7.20 6.18
CA GLY A 275 -6.55 7.51 6.02
C GLY A 275 -6.24 8.79 5.24
N ARG A 276 -7.23 9.36 4.57
CA ARG A 276 -7.07 10.57 3.75
C ARG A 276 -7.75 11.80 4.35
N GLN A 277 -8.42 11.66 5.48
CA GLN A 277 -9.08 12.78 6.15
C GLN A 277 -8.18 13.34 7.25
N PRO A 278 -8.10 14.67 7.38
CA PRO A 278 -7.38 15.30 8.48
C PRO A 278 -7.91 14.83 9.83
N GLY A 279 -7.01 14.59 10.76
CA GLY A 279 -7.36 14.19 12.12
C GLY A 279 -7.48 12.68 12.34
N LEU A 280 -7.47 11.84 11.29
CA LEU A 280 -7.69 10.41 11.39
C LEU A 280 -6.38 9.62 11.18
N ASP A 281 -6.38 8.33 11.58
CA ASP A 281 -5.22 7.46 11.42
C ASP A 281 -5.04 7.04 9.95
N PRO A 282 -3.90 7.31 9.30
CA PRO A 282 -3.64 6.93 7.92
C PRO A 282 -3.15 5.48 7.78
N TYR A 283 -3.90 4.51 8.27
CA TYR A 283 -3.52 3.10 8.18
C TYR A 283 -3.57 2.56 6.73
N PRO A 284 -2.73 1.56 6.40
CA PRO A 284 -2.67 0.95 5.08
C PRO A 284 -3.87 0.03 4.81
N MET A 285 -4.06 -0.34 3.54
CA MET A 285 -5.13 -1.24 3.10
C MET A 285 -4.70 -2.71 3.05
N VAL A 286 -3.57 -3.05 3.65
CA VAL A 286 -3.01 -4.40 3.75
C VAL A 286 -2.49 -4.63 5.16
N PRO A 287 -2.52 -5.86 5.71
CA PRO A 287 -1.91 -6.17 7.01
C PRO A 287 -0.38 -6.16 6.90
N ILE A 288 0.21 -4.98 7.08
CA ILE A 288 1.63 -4.73 6.84
C ILE A 288 2.56 -5.53 7.75
N ASP A 289 2.09 -5.88 8.94
CA ASP A 289 2.92 -6.61 9.89
C ASP A 289 3.01 -8.10 9.52
N SER A 290 2.04 -8.65 8.78
CA SER A 290 2.22 -9.92 8.09
C SER A 290 3.29 -9.84 7.00
N LEU A 291 3.31 -8.76 6.20
CA LEU A 291 4.39 -8.56 5.22
C LEU A 291 5.76 -8.55 5.91
N ARG A 292 5.89 -7.77 6.98
CA ARG A 292 7.11 -7.68 7.78
C ARG A 292 7.54 -9.05 8.31
N LEU A 293 6.60 -9.81 8.87
CA LEU A 293 6.86 -11.14 9.43
C LEU A 293 7.37 -12.15 8.39
N HIS A 294 6.91 -12.01 7.15
CA HIS A 294 7.36 -12.82 6.02
C HIS A 294 8.57 -12.23 5.27
N GLY A 295 9.21 -11.20 5.82
CA GLY A 295 10.40 -10.58 5.24
C GLY A 295 10.15 -9.79 3.95
N LYS A 296 8.90 -9.37 3.71
CA LYS A 296 8.52 -8.56 2.54
C LYS A 296 8.57 -7.08 2.89
N LEU A 297 9.25 -6.29 2.06
CA LEU A 297 9.20 -4.84 2.17
C LEU A 297 7.82 -4.34 1.75
N TYR A 298 7.32 -3.34 2.45
CA TYR A 298 6.08 -2.67 2.11
C TYR A 298 6.36 -1.23 1.68
N PHE A 299 5.76 -0.80 0.57
CA PHE A 299 5.72 0.60 0.17
C PHE A 299 4.31 1.15 0.30
N SER A 300 4.13 2.14 1.16
CA SER A 300 2.90 2.91 1.22
C SER A 300 2.80 3.85 0.02
N GLU A 301 1.76 3.73 -0.77
CA GLU A 301 1.45 4.68 -1.82
C GLU A 301 0.75 5.90 -1.22
N ASN A 302 1.47 7.03 -1.15
CA ASN A 302 0.91 8.27 -0.63
C ASN A 302 0.36 9.12 -1.77
N ASP A 303 -0.84 8.81 -2.19
CA ASP A 303 -1.63 9.57 -3.14
C ASP A 303 -2.55 10.61 -2.46
N ILE A 304 -2.10 11.15 -1.33
CA ILE A 304 -2.84 12.13 -0.57
C ILE A 304 -2.93 13.44 -1.34
N ARG A 305 -4.16 13.89 -1.49
CA ARG A 305 -4.47 15.13 -2.20
C ARG A 305 -4.05 16.32 -1.36
N THR A 306 -3.14 17.11 -1.89
CA THR A 306 -2.79 18.41 -1.34
C THR A 306 -3.76 19.49 -1.82
N HIS A 307 -3.65 20.69 -1.28
CA HIS A 307 -4.41 21.85 -1.77
C HIS A 307 -4.10 22.21 -3.24
N LEU A 308 -2.98 21.69 -3.80
CA LEU A 308 -2.57 21.85 -5.21
C LEU A 308 -3.14 20.78 -6.11
N SER A 309 -3.66 19.68 -5.57
CA SER A 309 -4.21 18.59 -6.36
C SER A 309 -5.42 19.07 -7.15
N ARG A 310 -5.33 19.00 -8.46
CA ARG A 310 -6.43 19.34 -9.36
C ARG A 310 -6.62 18.17 -10.34
N PRO A 311 -7.86 17.73 -10.56
CA PRO A 311 -8.12 16.73 -11.57
C PRO A 311 -7.81 17.32 -12.95
N PRO A 312 -7.34 16.52 -13.89
CA PRO A 312 -6.99 16.97 -15.24
C PRO A 312 -8.24 17.34 -16.08
N SER A 313 -9.41 16.87 -15.70
CA SER A 313 -10.68 17.21 -16.34
C SER A 313 -11.81 17.30 -15.31
N PRO A 314 -12.84 18.12 -15.54
CA PRO A 314 -14.04 18.13 -14.70
C PRO A 314 -14.76 16.78 -14.79
N HIS A 315 -14.87 16.08 -13.66
CA HIS A 315 -15.65 14.86 -13.55
C HIS A 315 -16.44 14.87 -12.23
N PRO A 316 -17.72 14.46 -12.20
CA PRO A 316 -18.55 14.51 -10.99
C PRO A 316 -17.92 13.82 -9.77
N ARG A 317 -17.17 12.73 -9.96
CA ARG A 317 -16.47 12.04 -8.87
C ARG A 317 -15.35 12.88 -8.25
N TYR A 318 -14.75 13.82 -9.00
CA TYR A 318 -13.69 14.69 -8.48
C TYR A 318 -14.22 15.87 -7.66
N SER A 319 -15.53 16.05 -7.57
CA SER A 319 -16.16 17.00 -6.65
C SER A 319 -16.22 16.50 -5.20
N MET A 320 -15.93 15.23 -4.96
CA MET A 320 -15.88 14.67 -3.61
C MET A 320 -14.69 15.25 -2.83
N LYS A 321 -14.90 15.62 -1.58
CA LYS A 321 -13.87 16.21 -0.70
C LYS A 321 -12.59 15.37 -0.57
N ILE A 322 -12.70 14.05 -0.74
CA ILE A 322 -11.55 13.13 -0.69
C ILE A 322 -10.54 13.33 -1.83
N TRP A 323 -10.92 14.07 -2.88
CA TRP A 323 -10.08 14.31 -4.06
C TRP A 323 -9.28 15.61 -3.99
N PHE A 324 -9.49 16.42 -2.95
CA PHE A 324 -8.78 17.69 -2.79
C PHE A 324 -8.34 17.85 -1.36
N GLY A 325 -7.09 18.24 -1.16
CA GLY A 325 -6.61 18.74 0.13
C GLY A 325 -7.36 20.04 0.47
N PRO A 326 -7.70 20.26 1.76
CA PRO A 326 -8.52 21.41 2.15
C PRO A 326 -7.77 22.74 1.97
N ASP A 327 -6.58 22.87 2.53
CA ASP A 327 -5.73 24.04 2.48
C ASP A 327 -4.26 23.64 2.63
N ARG A 328 -3.35 24.61 2.49
CA ARG A 328 -1.90 24.39 2.53
C ARG A 328 -1.42 23.83 3.87
N GLU A 329 -1.89 24.42 4.97
CA GLU A 329 -1.46 24.02 6.32
C GLU A 329 -1.91 22.59 6.63
N THR A 330 -3.17 22.29 6.39
CA THR A 330 -3.72 20.94 6.59
C THR A 330 -3.03 19.92 5.69
N SER A 331 -2.74 20.27 4.43
CA SER A 331 -1.98 19.41 3.52
C SER A 331 -0.59 19.09 4.07
N LEU A 332 0.10 20.08 4.64
CA LEU A 332 1.42 19.88 5.26
C LEU A 332 1.35 18.94 6.46
N GLU A 333 0.34 19.13 7.34
CA GLU A 333 0.17 18.26 8.51
C GLU A 333 -0.16 16.81 8.11
N GLN A 334 -0.93 16.61 7.05
CA GLN A 334 -1.17 15.25 6.49
C GLN A 334 0.10 14.63 5.87
N ILE A 335 0.89 15.41 5.14
CA ILE A 335 2.20 14.98 4.62
C ILE A 335 3.09 14.50 5.76
N LYS A 336 3.18 15.30 6.85
CA LYS A 336 3.96 14.92 8.04
C LYS A 336 3.44 13.63 8.68
N LEU A 337 2.14 13.53 8.91
CA LEU A 337 1.55 12.34 9.55
C LEU A 337 1.81 11.06 8.75
N ASN A 338 1.63 11.11 7.43
CA ASN A 338 1.85 9.94 6.58
C ASN A 338 3.30 9.49 6.56
N PHE A 339 4.21 10.46 6.48
CA PHE A 339 5.63 10.17 6.64
C PHE A 339 5.92 9.56 8.02
N CYS A 340 5.42 10.19 9.07
CA CYS A 340 5.64 9.72 10.44
C CYS A 340 5.11 8.31 10.65
N ARG A 341 3.96 7.96 10.05
CA ARG A 341 3.48 6.58 10.09
C ARG A 341 4.46 5.63 9.42
N ALA A 342 4.85 5.90 8.17
CA ALA A 342 5.78 5.05 7.46
C ALA A 342 7.09 4.88 8.24
N PHE A 343 7.66 5.98 8.71
CA PHE A 343 8.91 6.01 9.46
C PHE A 343 8.83 5.21 10.77
N THR A 344 7.79 5.41 11.59
CA THR A 344 7.67 4.71 12.89
C THR A 344 7.21 3.26 12.77
N HIS A 345 6.57 2.88 11.67
CA HIS A 345 6.17 1.49 11.41
C HIS A 345 7.21 0.73 10.59
N GLY A 346 8.27 1.41 10.16
CA GLY A 346 9.40 0.77 9.50
C GLY A 346 9.07 0.25 8.11
N HIS A 347 8.43 1.05 7.29
CA HIS A 347 8.15 0.68 5.91
C HIS A 347 8.45 1.82 4.94
N GLY A 348 8.72 1.46 3.69
CA GLY A 348 8.91 2.41 2.61
C GLY A 348 7.65 3.16 2.23
N MET A 349 7.82 4.19 1.45
CA MET A 349 6.73 4.99 0.90
C MET A 349 7.13 5.65 -0.41
N TRP A 350 6.16 5.96 -1.24
CA TRP A 350 6.38 6.90 -2.32
C TRP A 350 5.34 8.01 -2.33
N TRP A 351 5.79 9.20 -2.67
CA TRP A 351 4.95 10.35 -2.94
C TRP A 351 4.38 10.22 -4.34
N PHE A 352 3.08 9.91 -4.42
CA PHE A 352 2.40 9.70 -5.67
C PHE A 352 1.77 11.00 -6.16
N ASP A 353 2.47 11.68 -7.01
CA ASP A 353 2.04 12.90 -7.69
C ASP A 353 1.26 12.54 -8.96
N MET A 354 0.07 11.93 -8.76
CA MET A 354 -0.67 11.21 -9.80
C MET A 354 -0.79 11.99 -11.12
N TRP A 355 -1.16 13.28 -11.04
CA TRP A 355 -1.32 14.12 -12.23
C TRP A 355 -0.26 15.21 -12.37
N GLY A 356 0.74 15.17 -11.54
CA GLY A 356 1.82 16.15 -11.48
C GLY A 356 1.45 17.45 -10.78
N GLY A 357 2.42 18.05 -10.10
CA GLY A 357 2.30 19.34 -9.45
C GLY A 357 1.62 19.36 -8.09
N TRP A 358 1.25 18.21 -7.51
CA TRP A 358 0.61 18.16 -6.19
C TRP A 358 1.52 18.64 -5.06
N TYR A 359 2.82 18.57 -5.29
CA TYR A 359 3.86 18.95 -4.34
C TYR A 359 4.64 20.20 -4.78
N ASP A 360 4.11 21.01 -5.68
CA ASP A 360 4.74 22.26 -6.15
C ASP A 360 4.65 23.37 -5.10
N ASP A 361 5.28 23.13 -3.95
CA ASP A 361 5.31 24.05 -2.80
C ASP A 361 6.68 23.98 -2.11
N SER A 362 7.28 25.13 -1.86
CA SER A 362 8.62 25.23 -1.32
C SER A 362 8.73 24.71 0.13
N GLU A 363 7.69 24.84 0.94
CA GLU A 363 7.68 24.32 2.32
C GLU A 363 7.50 22.80 2.32
N PHE A 364 6.72 22.24 1.39
CA PHE A 364 6.66 20.79 1.19
C PHE A 364 8.03 20.25 0.86
N MET A 365 8.76 20.86 -0.10
CA MET A 365 10.11 20.42 -0.47
C MET A 365 11.12 20.53 0.68
N GLN A 366 11.06 21.59 1.49
CA GLN A 366 11.87 21.70 2.70
C GLN A 366 11.56 20.59 3.71
N THR A 367 10.28 20.27 3.87
CA THR A 367 9.82 19.18 4.75
C THR A 367 10.28 17.82 4.24
N PHE A 368 10.17 17.54 2.94
CA PHE A 368 10.70 16.32 2.34
C PHE A 368 12.22 16.19 2.51
N SER A 369 12.96 17.29 2.41
CA SER A 369 14.41 17.27 2.67
C SER A 369 14.74 16.88 4.12
N LYS A 370 13.95 17.34 5.10
CA LYS A 370 14.10 16.92 6.51
C LYS A 370 13.76 15.45 6.69
N MET A 371 12.68 14.97 6.05
CA MET A 371 12.24 13.58 6.07
C MET A 371 13.31 12.66 5.49
N GLN A 372 13.88 13.03 4.33
CA GLN A 372 14.94 12.26 3.68
C GLN A 372 16.17 12.10 4.59
N LYS A 373 16.62 13.18 5.21
CA LYS A 373 17.74 13.14 6.19
C LYS A 373 17.44 12.27 7.40
N LEU A 374 16.17 12.18 7.80
CA LEU A 374 15.77 11.31 8.89
C LEU A 374 15.82 9.85 8.48
N CYS A 375 15.31 9.51 7.29
CA CYS A 375 15.40 8.16 6.76
C CYS A 375 16.85 7.66 6.60
N GLU A 376 17.78 8.54 6.27
CA GLU A 376 19.22 8.21 6.17
C GLU A 376 19.87 7.83 7.50
N LYS A 377 19.30 8.27 8.65
CA LYS A 377 19.76 7.84 9.99
C LYS A 377 19.35 6.40 10.32
N GLY A 378 18.43 5.82 9.56
CA GLY A 378 17.81 4.53 9.84
C GLY A 378 16.60 4.65 10.75
N MET A 379 15.89 3.55 10.90
CA MET A 379 14.69 3.46 11.72
C MET A 379 14.98 2.67 12.99
N ASP A 380 14.41 3.13 14.10
CA ASP A 380 14.46 2.43 15.37
C ASP A 380 13.39 1.32 15.45
N LYS A 381 13.58 0.41 16.40
CA LYS A 381 12.65 -0.68 16.62
C LYS A 381 11.26 -0.16 16.99
N LYS A 382 10.26 -0.62 16.27
CA LYS A 382 8.84 -0.42 16.55
C LYS A 382 8.45 -1.04 17.90
N CYS A 383 7.59 -0.35 18.65
CA CYS A 383 7.08 -0.80 19.95
C CYS A 383 5.55 -0.80 19.95
N SER A 384 4.93 -1.95 19.67
CA SER A 384 3.49 -2.15 19.82
C SER A 384 3.21 -3.29 20.81
N GLU A 385 2.16 -3.14 21.61
CA GLU A 385 1.70 -4.15 22.57
C GLU A 385 0.30 -4.68 22.19
N VAL A 386 -0.26 -4.18 21.09
CA VAL A 386 -1.60 -4.53 20.58
C VAL A 386 -1.49 -5.15 19.19
N ALA A 387 -2.08 -6.33 19.01
CA ALA A 387 -2.19 -6.98 17.71
C ALA A 387 -3.64 -7.05 17.25
N VAL A 388 -3.89 -6.63 16.00
CA VAL A 388 -5.17 -6.76 15.31
C VAL A 388 -5.08 -7.91 14.32
N PHE A 389 -6.06 -8.82 14.35
CA PHE A 389 -6.11 -9.97 13.44
C PHE A 389 -7.34 -9.95 12.56
N THR A 390 -7.16 -10.29 11.29
CA THR A 390 -8.23 -10.53 10.33
C THR A 390 -7.95 -11.79 9.51
N ASP A 391 -8.99 -12.39 8.94
CA ASP A 391 -8.89 -13.53 8.05
C ASP A 391 -9.52 -13.18 6.70
N GLU A 392 -8.78 -13.34 5.60
CA GLU A 392 -9.25 -13.12 4.24
C GLU A 392 -10.56 -13.89 3.96
N ASN A 393 -10.71 -15.05 4.56
CA ASN A 393 -11.90 -15.91 4.42
C ASN A 393 -13.19 -15.29 4.98
N CYS A 394 -13.10 -14.30 5.85
CA CYS A 394 -14.26 -13.58 6.38
C CYS A 394 -15.01 -12.78 5.31
N TYR A 395 -14.37 -12.45 4.19
CA TYR A 395 -14.89 -11.50 3.21
C TYR A 395 -15.50 -12.14 1.96
N PHE A 396 -15.43 -13.44 1.80
CA PHE A 396 -16.03 -14.15 0.66
C PHE A 396 -17.55 -14.35 0.73
N PRO A 397 -18.18 -14.55 1.90
CA PRO A 397 -19.65 -14.68 1.98
C PRO A 397 -20.39 -13.44 1.44
N LEU A 398 -21.54 -13.66 0.82
CA LEU A 398 -22.33 -12.63 0.11
C LEU A 398 -22.99 -11.57 0.98
N LYS A 399 -23.13 -11.78 2.27
CA LYS A 399 -23.93 -10.89 3.12
C LYS A 399 -23.13 -9.66 3.49
N GLY A 400 -23.69 -8.51 3.07
CA GLY A 400 -23.11 -7.19 3.22
C GLY A 400 -22.48 -6.95 4.59
N HIS A 401 -21.14 -6.94 4.59
CA HIS A 401 -20.38 -6.64 5.78
C HIS A 401 -20.23 -5.14 5.89
N LYS A 402 -20.33 -4.65 7.10
CA LYS A 402 -19.73 -3.38 7.42
C LYS A 402 -18.20 -3.59 7.36
N ASN A 403 -17.48 -2.60 6.84
CA ASN A 403 -16.01 -2.64 6.83
C ASN A 403 -15.46 -2.43 8.25
N ARG A 404 -15.70 -3.40 9.13
CA ARG A 404 -15.35 -3.31 10.55
C ARG A 404 -13.88 -3.10 10.79
N ILE A 405 -13.04 -3.66 9.92
CA ILE A 405 -11.61 -3.47 10.01
C ILE A 405 -11.21 -1.98 9.88
N TRP A 406 -11.96 -1.21 9.10
CA TRP A 406 -11.73 0.23 8.98
C TRP A 406 -12.04 0.98 10.26
N ASP A 407 -13.20 0.68 10.86
CA ASP A 407 -13.62 1.30 12.12
C ASP A 407 -12.63 0.93 13.23
N VAL A 408 -12.23 -0.34 13.30
CA VAL A 408 -11.29 -0.84 14.32
C VAL A 408 -9.94 -0.16 14.20
N CYS A 409 -9.34 -0.15 13.02
CA CYS A 409 -8.02 0.46 12.80
C CYS A 409 -8.04 1.96 13.12
N ASN A 410 -9.09 2.69 12.67
CA ASN A 410 -9.23 4.11 12.97
C ASN A 410 -9.40 4.37 14.47
N GLU A 411 -10.29 3.64 15.14
CA GLU A 411 -10.60 3.89 16.55
C GLU A 411 -9.47 3.43 17.49
N ILE A 412 -8.73 2.36 17.16
CA ILE A 412 -7.49 2.02 17.89
C ILE A 412 -6.45 3.11 17.67
N GLY A 413 -6.21 3.55 16.44
CA GLY A 413 -5.28 4.64 16.16
C GLY A 413 -5.61 5.90 16.96
N LEU A 414 -6.88 6.30 16.99
CA LEU A 414 -7.38 7.46 17.74
C LEU A 414 -7.43 7.26 19.27
N SER A 415 -7.23 6.05 19.76
CA SER A 415 -7.06 5.81 21.20
C SER A 415 -5.72 6.34 21.74
N GLY A 416 -4.78 6.66 20.86
CA GLY A 416 -3.43 7.07 21.21
C GLY A 416 -2.48 5.91 21.48
N VAL A 417 -2.83 4.70 21.03
CA VAL A 417 -2.01 3.49 21.19
C VAL A 417 -1.68 2.93 19.81
N MET A 418 -0.42 2.63 19.60
CA MET A 418 0.08 1.98 18.39
C MET A 418 -0.31 0.51 18.37
N TYR A 419 -0.64 -0.01 17.20
CA TYR A 419 -1.02 -1.40 16.99
C TYR A 419 -0.36 -1.99 15.76
N ASP A 420 -0.25 -3.32 15.73
CA ASP A 420 0.18 -4.11 14.59
C ASP A 420 -1.00 -4.86 14.00
N ILE A 421 -0.96 -5.10 12.69
CA ILE A 421 -2.06 -5.77 11.99
C ILE A 421 -1.58 -6.99 11.20
N PHE A 422 -2.21 -8.14 11.45
CA PHE A 422 -1.82 -9.43 10.93
C PHE A 422 -2.97 -10.18 10.26
N LEU A 423 -2.60 -11.05 9.32
CA LEU A 423 -3.47 -12.17 8.96
C LEU A 423 -3.55 -13.17 10.12
N ALA A 424 -4.72 -13.77 10.33
CA ALA A 424 -4.92 -14.76 11.39
C ALA A 424 -4.02 -16.00 11.23
N SER A 425 -3.57 -16.30 10.03
CA SER A 425 -2.59 -17.36 9.75
C SER A 425 -1.23 -17.16 10.43
N ASP A 426 -0.91 -15.93 10.82
CA ASP A 426 0.34 -15.59 11.49
C ASP A 426 0.24 -15.57 13.03
N PHE A 427 -0.94 -15.84 13.57
CA PHE A 427 -1.22 -15.73 15.02
C PHE A 427 -0.21 -16.47 15.90
N GLU A 428 0.11 -17.72 15.58
CA GLU A 428 1.04 -18.52 16.39
C GLU A 428 2.48 -17.96 16.38
N LYS A 429 2.88 -17.29 15.30
CA LYS A 429 4.24 -16.72 15.16
C LYS A 429 4.47 -15.50 16.05
N VAL A 430 3.39 -14.81 16.44
CA VAL A 430 3.45 -13.54 17.16
C VAL A 430 2.71 -13.58 18.53
N TYR A 431 2.25 -14.75 18.91
CA TYR A 431 1.41 -14.95 20.10
C TYR A 431 2.02 -14.40 21.39
N ASP A 432 3.32 -14.57 21.59
CA ASP A 432 4.00 -14.16 22.81
C ASP A 432 4.42 -12.68 22.82
N ASP A 433 4.36 -11.99 21.69
CA ASP A 433 4.88 -10.64 21.53
C ASP A 433 3.91 -9.55 22.00
N TYR A 434 2.60 -9.87 22.16
CA TYR A 434 1.54 -8.90 22.41
C TYR A 434 0.78 -9.17 23.70
N LYS A 435 0.31 -8.09 24.34
CA LYS A 435 -0.53 -8.14 25.54
C LYS A 435 -2.02 -8.24 25.22
N VAL A 436 -2.46 -7.52 24.18
CA VAL A 436 -3.87 -7.42 23.80
C VAL A 436 -4.07 -7.87 22.36
N PHE A 437 -5.07 -8.71 22.14
CA PHE A 437 -5.48 -9.20 20.84
C PHE A 437 -6.87 -8.69 20.47
N VAL A 438 -6.99 -8.04 19.31
CA VAL A 438 -8.25 -7.60 18.74
C VAL A 438 -8.52 -8.41 17.47
N PHE A 439 -9.57 -9.24 17.51
CA PHE A 439 -9.98 -10.05 16.35
C PHE A 439 -11.15 -9.39 15.66
N VAL A 440 -11.00 -9.14 14.34
CA VAL A 440 -12.05 -8.57 13.49
C VAL A 440 -12.70 -9.69 12.71
N GLU A 441 -13.91 -10.08 13.14
CA GLU A 441 -14.64 -11.26 12.66
C GLU A 441 -16.02 -10.86 12.10
N PRO A 442 -16.10 -10.22 10.92
CA PRO A 442 -17.39 -9.91 10.30
C PRO A 442 -18.18 -11.17 9.93
N ASN A 443 -17.49 -12.23 9.57
CA ASN A 443 -18.03 -13.59 9.44
C ASN A 443 -17.13 -14.59 10.15
N LYS A 444 -17.75 -15.61 10.73
CA LYS A 444 -17.02 -16.68 11.42
C LYS A 444 -16.21 -17.51 10.44
N THR A 445 -14.93 -17.67 10.77
CA THR A 445 -14.07 -18.66 10.13
C THR A 445 -13.55 -19.63 11.18
N ARG A 446 -13.16 -20.82 10.75
CA ARG A 446 -12.55 -21.79 11.65
C ARG A 446 -11.24 -21.25 12.21
N LEU A 447 -10.40 -20.66 11.36
CA LEU A 447 -9.09 -20.15 11.75
C LEU A 447 -9.20 -19.09 12.85
N LEU A 448 -10.04 -18.04 12.66
CA LEU A 448 -10.24 -17.02 13.69
C LEU A 448 -10.83 -17.60 14.97
N SER A 449 -11.80 -18.50 14.85
CA SER A 449 -12.42 -19.15 16.02
C SER A 449 -11.39 -19.95 16.84
N ASP A 450 -10.48 -20.67 16.19
CA ASP A 450 -9.40 -21.41 16.84
C ASP A 450 -8.40 -20.45 17.50
N CYS A 451 -7.98 -19.36 16.83
CA CYS A 451 -7.12 -18.32 17.41
C CYS A 451 -7.74 -17.66 18.65
N ILE A 452 -9.00 -17.25 18.56
CA ILE A 452 -9.75 -16.62 19.66
C ILE A 452 -9.83 -17.56 20.85
N LYS A 453 -10.14 -18.84 20.61
CA LYS A 453 -10.21 -19.87 21.65
C LYS A 453 -8.87 -20.03 22.34
N THR A 454 -7.80 -20.21 21.57
CA THR A 454 -6.42 -20.37 22.08
C THR A 454 -6.01 -19.17 22.95
N ALA A 455 -6.27 -17.96 22.48
CA ALA A 455 -5.91 -16.75 23.22
C ALA A 455 -6.67 -16.67 24.57
N LYS A 456 -7.98 -16.95 24.58
CA LYS A 456 -8.80 -16.91 25.80
C LYS A 456 -8.42 -18.00 26.79
N GLU A 457 -8.22 -19.25 26.35
CA GLU A 457 -7.83 -20.38 27.21
C GLU A 457 -6.48 -20.14 27.90
N ASN A 458 -5.58 -19.39 27.27
CA ASN A 458 -4.28 -19.04 27.85
C ASN A 458 -4.27 -17.68 28.58
N GLY A 459 -5.44 -17.10 28.85
CA GLY A 459 -5.59 -15.90 29.68
C GLY A 459 -5.12 -14.60 29.05
N LYS A 460 -4.95 -14.54 27.71
CA LYS A 460 -4.64 -13.29 27.01
C LYS A 460 -5.84 -12.35 27.01
N ALA A 461 -5.59 -11.05 27.00
CA ALA A 461 -6.61 -10.03 26.82
C ALA A 461 -7.14 -10.07 25.37
N VAL A 462 -8.42 -10.35 25.19
CA VAL A 462 -9.04 -10.55 23.88
C VAL A 462 -10.29 -9.68 23.73
N MET A 463 -10.36 -8.94 22.63
CA MET A 463 -11.58 -8.31 22.12
C MET A 463 -11.93 -8.90 20.75
N VAL A 464 -13.19 -9.28 20.57
CA VAL A 464 -13.70 -9.74 19.28
C VAL A 464 -14.70 -8.71 18.77
N ILE A 465 -14.53 -8.25 17.56
CA ILE A 465 -15.40 -7.27 16.90
C ILE A 465 -16.14 -7.95 15.75
N THR A 466 -17.44 -7.98 15.85
CA THR A 466 -18.37 -8.50 14.83
C THR A 466 -19.10 -7.37 14.10
N ASP A 467 -19.97 -7.71 13.15
CA ASP A 467 -20.77 -6.71 12.41
C ASP A 467 -21.75 -5.92 13.31
N ASP A 468 -22.15 -6.48 14.46
CA ASP A 468 -23.14 -5.86 15.36
C ASP A 468 -22.51 -4.98 16.44
N ASP A 469 -21.18 -5.02 16.60
CA ASP A 469 -20.52 -4.31 17.67
C ASP A 469 -20.38 -2.80 17.38
N GLU A 470 -20.44 -2.01 18.43
CA GLU A 470 -20.11 -0.59 18.39
C GLU A 470 -18.60 -0.41 18.64
N VAL A 471 -17.92 0.18 17.66
CA VAL A 471 -16.47 0.42 17.68
C VAL A 471 -16.21 1.86 18.08
N LYS A 472 -15.52 2.07 19.23
CA LYS A 472 -15.20 3.38 19.81
C LYS A 472 -13.83 3.37 20.48
N SER A 473 -13.07 4.43 20.34
CA SER A 473 -11.73 4.58 20.93
C SER A 473 -11.72 4.49 22.45
N GLU A 474 -12.79 4.92 23.12
CA GLU A 474 -12.93 4.83 24.59
C GLU A 474 -12.93 3.38 25.08
N LYS A 475 -13.62 2.48 24.39
CA LYS A 475 -13.63 1.05 24.73
C LYS A 475 -12.24 0.41 24.57
N PHE A 476 -11.49 0.84 23.58
CA PHE A 476 -10.11 0.40 23.40
C PHE A 476 -9.20 0.96 24.50
N LYS A 477 -9.33 2.23 24.86
CA LYS A 477 -8.57 2.82 25.96
C LYS A 477 -8.77 2.06 27.26
N GLU A 478 -10.02 1.79 27.65
CA GLU A 478 -10.34 0.99 28.84
C GLU A 478 -9.69 -0.39 28.79
N LEU A 479 -9.79 -1.10 27.65
CA LEU A 479 -9.16 -2.41 27.48
C LEU A 479 -7.63 -2.33 27.65
N PHE A 480 -7.00 -1.33 27.08
CA PHE A 480 -5.55 -1.15 27.11
C PHE A 480 -5.06 -0.84 28.53
N GLU A 481 -5.70 0.10 29.22
CA GLU A 481 -5.33 0.51 30.59
C GLU A 481 -5.48 -0.65 31.58
N ILE A 482 -6.58 -1.42 31.51
CA ILE A 482 -6.80 -2.59 32.37
C ILE A 482 -5.70 -3.66 32.16
N ASN A 483 -5.14 -3.73 30.95
CA ASN A 483 -4.08 -4.69 30.61
C ASN A 483 -2.67 -4.08 30.70
N GLY A 484 -2.51 -2.96 31.38
CA GLY A 484 -1.22 -2.34 31.68
C GLY A 484 -0.54 -1.73 30.46
N ILE A 485 -1.32 -1.30 29.47
CA ILE A 485 -0.83 -0.49 28.33
C ILE A 485 -1.10 0.98 28.63
N THR A 486 -0.06 1.79 28.60
CA THR A 486 -0.17 3.21 28.85
C THR A 486 -0.84 3.94 27.70
N VAL A 487 -1.92 4.67 27.97
CA VAL A 487 -2.55 5.60 27.04
C VAL A 487 -1.99 6.99 27.30
N PRO A 488 -1.17 7.56 26.39
CA PRO A 488 -0.38 8.76 26.69
C PRO A 488 -1.16 10.07 26.58
N THR A 489 -2.44 10.03 26.23
CA THR A 489 -3.26 11.21 25.94
C THR A 489 -4.65 11.13 26.55
N ASN A 490 -5.17 12.28 26.99
CA ASN A 490 -6.52 12.40 27.54
C ASN A 490 -7.63 12.49 26.49
N GLN A 491 -7.28 12.78 25.22
CA GLN A 491 -8.22 12.98 24.13
C GLN A 491 -7.92 12.06 22.94
N ARG A 492 -8.82 11.99 21.97
CA ARG A 492 -8.61 11.27 20.72
C ARG A 492 -7.43 11.88 19.96
N SER A 493 -6.41 11.09 19.73
CA SER A 493 -5.20 11.50 19.02
C SER A 493 -4.45 10.29 18.51
N VAL A 494 -3.72 10.43 17.42
CA VAL A 494 -2.84 9.39 16.93
C VAL A 494 -1.48 9.53 17.61
N VAL A 495 -0.98 8.44 18.18
CA VAL A 495 0.36 8.39 18.78
C VAL A 495 1.10 7.15 18.24
N TYR A 496 2.30 7.38 17.71
CA TYR A 496 3.21 6.31 17.32
C TYR A 496 4.53 6.44 18.07
N THR A 497 5.13 5.30 18.40
CA THR A 497 6.44 5.27 19.07
C THR A 497 7.35 4.26 18.36
N ALA A 498 8.58 4.68 18.08
CA ALA A 498 9.62 3.81 17.54
C ALA A 498 10.99 4.26 18.08
N GLY A 499 11.59 3.46 18.95
CA GLY A 499 12.86 3.77 19.58
C GLY A 499 12.89 5.15 20.25
N SER A 500 13.71 6.06 19.72
CA SER A 500 13.86 7.42 20.19
C SER A 500 12.82 8.40 19.66
N TYR A 501 11.92 7.98 18.78
CA TYR A 501 10.93 8.87 18.16
C TYR A 501 9.52 8.64 18.68
N THR A 502 8.78 9.74 18.85
CA THR A 502 7.36 9.73 19.20
C THR A 502 6.60 10.73 18.32
N VAL A 503 5.54 10.25 17.68
CA VAL A 503 4.61 11.06 16.91
C VAL A 503 3.40 11.37 17.77
N PHE A 504 2.95 12.61 17.74
CA PHE A 504 1.67 13.03 18.28
C PHE A 504 0.90 13.78 17.21
N TYR A 505 -0.34 13.35 16.93
CA TYR A 505 -1.22 14.04 16.01
C TYR A 505 -2.58 14.29 16.65
N ALA A 506 -2.93 15.57 16.79
CA ALA A 506 -4.20 15.98 17.35
C ALA A 506 -5.35 15.70 16.38
N HIS A 507 -6.37 14.96 16.82
CA HIS A 507 -7.55 14.64 16.02
C HIS A 507 -8.35 15.90 15.63
N GLU A 508 -8.59 16.78 16.61
CA GLU A 508 -9.37 18.01 16.44
C GLU A 508 -8.85 19.11 17.38
N LYS A 509 -9.50 20.27 17.35
CA LYS A 509 -9.19 21.31 18.32
C LYS A 509 -9.56 20.89 19.75
N GLY A 510 -8.73 21.21 20.72
CA GLY A 510 -8.99 20.86 22.12
C GLY A 510 -7.82 21.12 23.04
N ARG A 511 -8.03 20.83 24.32
CA ARG A 511 -6.97 20.87 25.33
C ARG A 511 -6.41 19.47 25.55
N TYR A 512 -5.21 19.25 25.07
CA TYR A 512 -4.52 17.98 25.17
C TYR A 512 -3.56 17.96 26.35
N ASP A 513 -3.63 16.91 27.14
CA ASP A 513 -2.60 16.54 28.10
C ASP A 513 -1.92 15.27 27.59
N PHE A 514 -0.68 15.40 27.18
CA PHE A 514 0.11 14.33 26.58
C PHE A 514 1.41 14.15 27.37
N SER A 515 1.74 12.88 27.65
CA SER A 515 3.00 12.55 28.32
C SER A 515 3.54 11.18 27.87
N ILE A 516 4.86 11.08 27.74
CA ILE A 516 5.60 9.85 27.53
C ILE A 516 6.63 9.71 28.66
N ASP A 517 6.61 8.60 29.38
CA ASP A 517 7.50 8.33 30.51
C ASP A 517 7.52 9.48 31.55
N GLY A 518 6.36 10.11 31.77
CA GLY A 518 6.19 11.26 32.66
C GLY A 518 6.67 12.60 32.13
N ARG A 519 7.27 12.65 30.95
CA ARG A 519 7.69 13.89 30.29
C ARG A 519 6.51 14.56 29.62
N LYS A 520 6.41 15.87 29.72
CA LYS A 520 5.37 16.71 29.09
C LYS A 520 5.97 17.84 28.24
N THR A 521 7.26 17.83 28.06
CA THR A 521 7.99 18.84 27.27
C THR A 521 8.81 18.12 26.20
N PHE A 522 8.65 18.58 24.97
CA PHE A 522 9.23 17.94 23.78
C PHE A 522 9.73 19.04 22.82
N THR A 523 10.63 18.67 21.91
CA THR A 523 11.05 19.53 20.79
C THR A 523 10.54 18.91 19.49
N ASP A 524 9.79 19.67 18.69
CA ASP A 524 9.32 19.20 17.39
C ASP A 524 10.46 19.14 16.38
N PHE A 525 10.67 18.00 15.78
CA PHE A 525 11.71 17.77 14.78
C PHE A 525 11.57 18.68 13.55
N PHE A 526 10.34 18.92 13.09
CA PHE A 526 10.10 19.68 11.85
C PHE A 526 10.36 21.19 12.03
N THR A 527 10.02 21.75 13.18
CA THR A 527 10.09 23.19 13.40
C THR A 527 11.18 23.63 14.38
N GLY A 528 11.65 22.73 15.24
CA GLY A 528 12.50 23.04 16.38
C GLY A 528 11.76 23.74 17.54
N GLU A 529 10.43 23.87 17.46
CA GLU A 529 9.63 24.48 18.50
C GLU A 529 9.59 23.60 19.77
N ARG A 530 9.70 24.23 20.93
CA ARG A 530 9.50 23.57 22.22
C ARG A 530 8.01 23.48 22.54
N ILE A 531 7.48 22.26 22.58
CA ILE A 531 6.09 21.96 22.86
C ILE A 531 5.94 21.52 24.31
N VAL A 532 5.01 22.13 25.03
CA VAL A 532 4.73 21.82 26.44
C VAL A 532 3.26 21.47 26.61
N PHE A 533 2.98 20.37 27.29
CA PHE A 533 1.62 19.92 27.63
C PHE A 533 1.34 20.14 29.13
N PRO A 534 0.06 20.39 29.52
CA PRO A 534 -1.12 20.47 28.67
C PRO A 534 -1.15 21.74 27.80
N ARG A 535 -1.65 21.58 26.54
CA ARG A 535 -1.67 22.67 25.54
C ARG A 535 -3.03 22.72 24.83
N GLU A 536 -3.49 23.95 24.55
CA GLU A 536 -4.61 24.18 23.61
C GLU A 536 -4.10 24.03 22.19
N ILE A 537 -4.80 23.22 21.40
CA ILE A 537 -4.53 22.97 19.98
C ILE A 537 -5.77 23.42 19.20
N ASN A 538 -5.59 24.32 18.24
CA ASN A 538 -6.70 24.97 17.55
C ASN A 538 -7.05 24.31 16.22
N LYS A 539 -6.22 23.37 15.73
CA LYS A 539 -6.40 22.63 14.47
C LYS A 539 -5.66 21.29 14.55
N THR A 540 -5.93 20.39 13.60
CA THR A 540 -5.13 19.17 13.44
C THR A 540 -3.65 19.54 13.27
N THR A 541 -2.79 18.95 14.05
CA THR A 541 -1.35 19.25 14.07
C THR A 541 -0.55 18.00 14.32
N CYS A 542 0.48 17.78 13.51
CA CYS A 542 1.41 16.65 13.61
C CYS A 542 2.76 17.11 14.13
N TRP A 543 3.22 16.52 15.20
CA TRP A 543 4.57 16.70 15.74
C TRP A 543 5.31 15.37 15.75
N LEU A 544 6.58 15.44 15.43
CA LEU A 544 7.53 14.34 15.60
C LEU A 544 8.55 14.77 16.65
N PHE A 545 8.60 14.06 17.76
CA PHE A 545 9.50 14.32 18.86
C PHE A 545 10.65 13.30 18.85
N GLU A 546 11.88 13.79 19.01
CA GLU A 546 13.06 12.96 19.27
C GLU A 546 13.31 12.94 20.78
N LYS A 547 13.52 11.75 21.37
CA LYS A 547 13.89 11.63 22.80
C LYS A 547 15.31 12.17 22.98
N GLU A 548 15.45 13.12 23.87
CA GLU A 548 16.76 13.64 24.30
C GLU A 548 17.54 12.60 25.13
#